data_af0c67b70a19802bcbd19112a0015ac7
#
_entry.id   af0c67b70a19802bcbd19112a0015ac7
#
_cell.length_a   1.000
_cell.length_b   1.000
_cell.length_c   1.000
_cell.angle_alpha   90.00
_cell.angle_beta   90.00
_cell.angle_gamma   90.00
#
_symmetry.space_group_name_H-M   'P 1'
#
loop_
_entity.id
_entity.type
_entity.pdbx_description
1 polymer ?
#
loop_
_entity_poly.entity_id
_entity_poly.type
_entity_poly.pdbx_seq_one_letter_code
_entity_poly.pdbx_strand_id
1 'polypeptide(L)'
;CFKNNPKELYKLLDKNKIITPHIKEFHIIFPMIGKKITSYEKIVKASKICKCNIVLKGSNTLICSSTGNIVLNKHTSSELAVIGSGDVLSGIIASLVGKNKLNPFLACCAAVWIHGDIAKKFGPGLIAEDIVKNIPSVLKKLKKKFISDKRI
;
A
#
# COMPACT_ATOMS: atom_id res chain seq x y z
N CYS A 1 17.58 -1.06 9.80
CA CYS A 1 18.86 -1.30 9.10
C CYS A 1 19.34 -0.04 8.36
N PHE A 2 18.51 0.65 7.55
CA PHE A 2 18.96 1.74 6.65
C PHE A 2 18.82 3.17 7.20
N LYS A 3 18.47 3.35 8.49
CA LYS A 3 18.25 4.68 9.09
C LYS A 3 19.46 5.60 8.95
N ASN A 4 20.66 5.05 9.14
CA ASN A 4 21.91 5.83 9.11
C ASN A 4 22.48 6.00 7.70
N ASN A 5 22.07 5.17 6.74
CA ASN A 5 22.49 5.26 5.34
C ASN A 5 21.36 4.89 4.38
N PRO A 6 20.38 5.75 4.17
CA PRO A 6 19.25 5.47 3.27
C PRO A 6 19.67 5.23 1.81
N LYS A 7 20.81 5.75 1.39
CA LYS A 7 21.33 5.57 0.02
C LYS A 7 21.61 4.10 -0.31
N GLU A 8 22.02 3.30 0.68
CA GLU A 8 22.20 1.86 0.47
C GLU A 8 20.87 1.15 0.17
N LEU A 9 19.78 1.57 0.80
CA LEU A 9 18.46 1.05 0.45
C LEU A 9 18.11 1.36 -1.02
N TYR A 10 18.38 2.59 -1.48
CA TYR A 10 18.02 2.99 -2.86
C TYR A 10 18.73 2.13 -3.92
N LYS A 11 19.95 1.65 -3.66
CA LYS A 11 20.69 0.75 -4.56
C LYS A 11 20.01 -0.62 -4.72
N LEU A 12 19.22 -1.04 -3.73
CA LEU A 12 18.52 -2.33 -3.72
C LEU A 12 17.11 -2.23 -4.33
N LEU A 13 16.63 -1.02 -4.60
CA LEU A 13 15.27 -0.78 -5.10
C LEU A 13 15.27 -0.66 -6.63
N ASP A 14 14.20 -1.16 -7.25
CA ASP A 14 13.94 -1.08 -8.68
C ASP A 14 12.42 -1.06 -8.93
N LYS A 15 12.00 -1.03 -10.20
CA LYS A 15 10.60 -1.00 -10.63
C LYS A 15 9.74 -2.17 -10.13
N ASN A 16 10.34 -3.28 -9.73
CA ASN A 16 9.65 -4.47 -9.23
C ASN A 16 9.55 -4.49 -7.70
N LYS A 17 10.24 -3.58 -7.04
CA LYS A 17 10.22 -3.48 -5.57
C LYS A 17 9.10 -2.56 -5.10
N ILE A 18 8.66 -2.81 -3.88
CA ILE A 18 7.60 -2.05 -3.23
C ILE A 18 8.05 -1.72 -1.81
N ILE A 19 7.86 -0.48 -1.40
CA ILE A 19 8.03 -0.06 -0.01
C ILE A 19 6.72 0.52 0.52
N THR A 20 6.41 0.26 1.80
CA THR A 20 5.12 0.61 2.42
C THR A 20 5.29 1.49 3.66
N PRO A 21 5.99 2.63 3.59
CA PRO A 21 6.24 3.46 4.76
C PRO A 21 4.98 4.19 5.24
N HIS A 22 4.87 4.38 6.56
CA HIS A 22 4.08 5.49 7.10
C HIS A 22 4.90 6.78 7.08
N ILE A 23 4.29 7.94 7.38
CA ILE A 23 4.95 9.25 7.22
C ILE A 23 6.25 9.40 8.02
N LYS A 24 6.34 8.82 9.23
CA LYS A 24 7.57 8.88 10.04
C LYS A 24 8.69 8.04 9.41
N GLU A 25 8.38 6.82 8.95
CA GLU A 25 9.31 5.96 8.21
C GLU A 25 9.75 6.61 6.90
N PHE A 26 8.81 7.24 6.19
CA PHE A 26 9.10 7.96 4.95
C PHE A 26 10.18 9.01 5.15
N HIS A 27 10.10 9.82 6.22
CA HIS A 27 11.10 10.84 6.50
C HIS A 27 12.46 10.28 6.94
N ILE A 28 12.48 9.07 7.49
CA ILE A 28 13.74 8.36 7.78
C ILE A 28 14.38 7.85 6.48
N ILE A 29 13.56 7.28 5.59
CA ILE A 29 14.04 6.74 4.31
C ILE A 29 14.46 7.87 3.35
N PHE A 30 13.71 8.99 3.35
CA PHE A 30 13.94 10.12 2.43
C PHE A 30 14.19 11.43 3.19
N PRO A 31 15.29 11.56 3.97
CA PRO A 31 15.53 12.74 4.82
C PRO A 31 15.71 14.03 4.02
N MET A 32 16.13 13.95 2.74
CA MET A 32 16.29 15.10 1.85
C MET A 32 14.96 15.65 1.32
N ILE A 33 13.85 14.93 1.46
CA ILE A 33 12.54 15.41 1.03
C ILE A 33 11.92 16.28 2.11
N GLY A 34 11.70 17.56 1.77
CA GLY A 34 11.18 18.56 2.72
C GLY A 34 9.86 18.17 3.38
N LYS A 35 9.71 18.51 4.66
CA LYS A 35 8.49 18.23 5.44
C LYS A 35 7.31 19.12 5.04
N LYS A 36 7.59 20.33 4.54
CA LYS A 36 6.57 21.36 4.24
C LYS A 36 5.82 21.18 2.92
N ILE A 37 6.26 20.26 2.06
CA ILE A 37 5.58 19.98 0.80
C ILE A 37 4.45 18.96 0.98
N THR A 38 3.52 18.91 0.03
CA THR A 38 2.37 18.01 0.07
C THR A 38 2.78 16.53 0.01
N SER A 39 1.89 15.64 0.47
CA SER A 39 2.14 14.19 0.38
C SER A 39 2.28 13.71 -1.07
N TYR A 40 1.60 14.35 -2.01
CA TYR A 40 1.75 14.08 -3.45
C TYR A 40 3.16 14.40 -3.94
N GLU A 41 3.65 15.59 -3.64
CA GLU A 41 5.02 16.00 -4.03
C GLU A 41 6.07 15.10 -3.38
N LYS A 42 5.86 14.73 -2.09
CA LYS A 42 6.74 13.82 -1.37
C LYS A 42 6.89 12.48 -2.09
N ILE A 43 5.77 11.84 -2.39
CA ILE A 43 5.78 10.48 -2.96
C ILE A 43 6.33 10.46 -4.39
N VAL A 44 6.07 11.50 -5.18
CA VAL A 44 6.64 11.64 -6.54
C VAL A 44 8.14 11.83 -6.49
N LYS A 45 8.64 12.71 -5.62
CA LYS A 45 10.09 12.90 -5.46
C LYS A 45 10.77 11.63 -5.00
N ALA A 46 10.15 10.91 -4.04
CA ALA A 46 10.68 9.64 -3.54
C ALA A 46 10.73 8.56 -4.63
N SER A 47 9.66 8.40 -5.43
CA SER A 47 9.63 7.39 -6.50
C SER A 47 10.69 7.64 -7.58
N LYS A 48 11.00 8.91 -7.89
CA LYS A 48 12.09 9.27 -8.81
C LYS A 48 13.47 8.93 -8.25
N ILE A 49 13.66 9.05 -6.92
CA ILE A 49 14.94 8.75 -6.25
C ILE A 49 15.18 7.24 -6.20
N CYS A 50 14.19 6.47 -5.76
CA CYS A 50 14.35 5.02 -5.52
C CYS A 50 13.89 4.14 -6.69
N LYS A 51 13.22 4.71 -7.71
CA LYS A 51 12.72 4.01 -8.90
C LYS A 51 11.85 2.79 -8.59
N CYS A 52 11.17 2.78 -7.43
CA CYS A 52 10.32 1.71 -6.97
C CYS A 52 8.87 2.16 -6.77
N ASN A 53 7.98 1.21 -6.48
CA ASN A 53 6.60 1.50 -6.12
C ASN A 53 6.52 1.84 -4.63
N ILE A 54 5.73 2.86 -4.28
CA ILE A 54 5.62 3.35 -2.91
C ILE A 54 4.16 3.38 -2.48
N VAL A 55 3.87 2.80 -1.33
CA VAL A 55 2.59 2.94 -0.62
C VAL A 55 2.84 3.80 0.62
N LEU A 56 2.52 5.09 0.54
CA LEU A 56 2.60 6.00 1.68
C LEU A 56 1.33 5.89 2.52
N LYS A 57 1.45 5.16 3.63
CA LYS A 57 0.34 4.90 4.56
C LYS A 57 -0.07 6.17 5.31
N GLY A 58 -1.38 6.37 5.47
CA GLY A 58 -1.98 7.50 6.20
C GLY A 58 -3.50 7.39 6.23
N SER A 59 -4.18 8.41 6.78
CA SER A 59 -5.64 8.51 6.74
C SER A 59 -6.20 8.41 5.31
N ASN A 60 -5.46 8.94 4.35
CA ASN A 60 -5.62 8.68 2.92
C ASN A 60 -4.29 8.09 2.43
N THR A 61 -4.32 6.87 1.94
CA THR A 61 -3.11 6.18 1.45
C THR A 61 -2.83 6.59 0.01
N LEU A 62 -1.61 7.07 -0.24
CA LEU A 62 -1.11 7.37 -1.58
C LEU A 62 -0.28 6.21 -2.11
N ILE A 63 -0.54 5.82 -3.35
CA ILE A 63 0.23 4.80 -4.06
C ILE A 63 0.88 5.46 -5.26
N CYS A 64 2.19 5.34 -5.39
CA CYS A 64 2.94 5.85 -6.54
C CYS A 64 3.70 4.73 -7.22
N SER A 65 3.59 4.65 -8.54
CA SER A 65 4.38 3.71 -9.33
C SER A 65 5.83 4.19 -9.48
N SER A 66 6.72 3.28 -9.86
CA SER A 66 8.11 3.61 -10.23
C SER A 66 8.22 4.61 -11.40
N THR A 67 7.14 4.76 -12.18
CA THR A 67 7.04 5.70 -13.33
C THR A 67 6.34 7.01 -12.98
N GLY A 68 5.85 7.17 -11.73
CA GLY A 68 5.21 8.40 -11.25
C GLY A 68 3.69 8.43 -11.35
N ASN A 69 3.02 7.36 -11.79
CA ASN A 69 1.56 7.28 -11.73
C ASN A 69 1.11 7.24 -10.27
N ILE A 70 0.07 8.01 -9.92
CA ILE A 70 -0.40 8.14 -8.53
C ILE A 70 -1.86 7.74 -8.43
N VAL A 71 -2.18 7.00 -7.38
CA VAL A 71 -3.55 6.72 -6.93
C VAL A 71 -3.70 7.16 -5.48
N LEU A 72 -4.75 7.91 -5.19
CA LEU A 72 -5.21 8.22 -3.85
C LEU A 72 -6.31 7.26 -3.45
N ASN A 73 -6.05 6.41 -2.47
CA ASN A 73 -7.08 5.55 -1.89
C ASN A 73 -7.79 6.28 -0.73
N LYS A 74 -9.08 6.59 -0.93
CA LYS A 74 -9.98 7.13 0.10
C LYS A 74 -10.83 6.04 0.76
N HIS A 75 -10.74 4.79 0.28
CA HIS A 75 -11.46 3.66 0.83
C HIS A 75 -10.67 3.06 1.98
N THR A 76 -10.75 3.71 3.15
CA THR A 76 -9.98 3.39 4.35
C THR A 76 -10.85 3.54 5.60
N SER A 77 -10.38 3.07 6.74
CA SER A 77 -11.01 3.21 8.06
C SER A 77 -9.95 3.55 9.11
N SER A 78 -10.32 4.31 10.15
CA SER A 78 -9.51 4.55 11.34
C SER A 78 -9.15 3.26 12.07
N GLU A 79 -9.99 2.23 11.96
CA GLU A 79 -9.79 0.92 12.57
C GLU A 79 -8.52 0.20 12.10
N LEU A 80 -7.93 0.66 10.99
CA LEU A 80 -6.62 0.16 10.52
C LEU A 80 -5.43 0.65 11.36
N ALA A 81 -5.64 1.56 12.30
CA ALA A 81 -4.58 2.06 13.19
C ALA A 81 -4.27 1.06 14.33
N VAL A 82 -4.15 -0.22 14.02
CA VAL A 82 -3.83 -1.31 14.96
C VAL A 82 -2.49 -1.94 14.64
N ILE A 83 -1.85 -2.51 15.66
CA ILE A 83 -0.56 -3.19 15.53
C ILE A 83 -0.70 -4.38 14.56
N GLY A 84 0.28 -4.58 13.66
CA GLY A 84 0.26 -5.66 12.68
C GLY A 84 -0.53 -5.40 11.41
N SER A 85 -1.42 -4.41 11.37
CA SER A 85 -2.22 -4.07 10.18
C SER A 85 -1.35 -3.78 8.94
N GLY A 86 -0.23 -3.07 9.13
CA GLY A 86 0.72 -2.80 8.05
C GLY A 86 1.43 -4.04 7.51
N ASP A 87 1.70 -5.04 8.38
CA ASP A 87 2.32 -6.30 8.00
C ASP A 87 1.33 -7.15 7.18
N VAL A 88 0.06 -7.17 7.59
CA VAL A 88 -1.01 -7.81 6.81
C VAL A 88 -1.13 -7.17 5.43
N LEU A 89 -1.12 -5.84 5.32
CA LEU A 89 -1.13 -5.14 4.03
C LEU A 89 0.05 -5.58 3.15
N SER A 90 1.24 -5.65 3.71
CA SER A 90 2.44 -6.09 3.00
C SER A 90 2.32 -7.54 2.52
N GLY A 91 1.74 -8.43 3.34
CA GLY A 91 1.42 -9.82 2.98
C GLY A 91 0.42 -9.93 1.82
N ILE A 92 -0.64 -9.10 1.82
CA ILE A 92 -1.61 -9.06 0.71
C ILE A 92 -0.91 -8.61 -0.58
N ILE A 93 -0.10 -7.56 -0.54
CA ILE A 93 0.66 -7.06 -1.70
C ILE A 93 1.57 -8.18 -2.23
N ALA A 94 2.36 -8.81 -1.36
CA ALA A 94 3.29 -9.88 -1.73
C ALA A 94 2.57 -11.07 -2.40
N SER A 95 1.40 -11.46 -1.89
CA SER A 95 0.58 -12.52 -2.47
C SER A 95 0.07 -12.15 -3.88
N LEU A 96 -0.40 -10.91 -4.07
CA LEU A 96 -0.91 -10.45 -5.36
C LEU A 96 0.20 -10.37 -6.42
N VAL A 97 1.39 -9.93 -6.05
CA VAL A 97 2.56 -9.90 -6.95
C VAL A 97 3.08 -11.30 -7.22
N GLY A 98 3.32 -12.08 -6.18
CA GLY A 98 3.98 -13.39 -6.28
C GLY A 98 3.10 -14.45 -6.93
N LYS A 99 1.95 -14.74 -6.32
CA LYS A 99 1.05 -15.81 -6.75
C LYS A 99 0.21 -15.40 -7.96
N ASN A 100 -0.36 -14.18 -7.94
CA ASN A 100 -1.30 -13.74 -8.99
C ASN A 100 -0.60 -13.03 -10.16
N LYS A 101 0.71 -12.82 -10.11
CA LYS A 101 1.51 -12.19 -11.16
C LYS A 101 1.02 -10.79 -11.55
N LEU A 102 0.36 -10.08 -10.64
CA LEU A 102 -0.07 -8.72 -10.90
C LEU A 102 1.13 -7.78 -11.01
N ASN A 103 0.97 -6.76 -11.85
CA ASN A 103 1.90 -5.63 -11.87
C ASN A 103 2.02 -5.04 -10.44
N PRO A 104 3.24 -4.72 -9.95
CA PRO A 104 3.45 -4.24 -8.58
C PRO A 104 2.58 -3.03 -8.18
N PHE A 105 2.40 -2.06 -9.08
CA PHE A 105 1.55 -0.90 -8.82
C PHE A 105 0.07 -1.28 -8.67
N LEU A 106 -0.45 -2.12 -9.57
CA LEU A 106 -1.83 -2.60 -9.49
C LEU A 106 -2.06 -3.48 -8.26
N ALA A 107 -1.07 -4.29 -7.89
CA ALA A 107 -1.11 -5.09 -6.66
C ALA A 107 -1.21 -4.20 -5.42
N CYS A 108 -0.45 -3.10 -5.36
CA CYS A 108 -0.55 -2.12 -4.28
C CYS A 108 -1.95 -1.49 -4.22
N CYS A 109 -2.51 -1.06 -5.36
CA CYS A 109 -3.84 -0.47 -5.41
C CYS A 109 -4.92 -1.44 -4.93
N ALA A 110 -4.89 -2.69 -5.42
CA ALA A 110 -5.84 -3.73 -5.03
C ALA A 110 -5.71 -4.09 -3.54
N ALA A 111 -4.49 -4.27 -3.04
CA ALA A 111 -4.24 -4.62 -1.64
C ALA A 111 -4.73 -3.53 -0.68
N VAL A 112 -4.42 -2.27 -0.96
CA VAL A 112 -4.84 -1.13 -0.13
C VAL A 112 -6.36 -1.01 -0.13
N TRP A 113 -7.02 -1.24 -1.26
CA TRP A 113 -8.48 -1.24 -1.33
C TRP A 113 -9.10 -2.40 -0.55
N ILE A 114 -8.60 -3.65 -0.71
CA ILE A 114 -9.06 -4.84 0.03
C ILE A 114 -8.92 -4.61 1.54
N HIS A 115 -7.78 -4.13 1.97
CA HIS A 115 -7.45 -3.84 3.36
C HIS A 115 -8.43 -2.82 3.95
N GLY A 116 -8.73 -1.74 3.22
CA GLY A 116 -9.72 -0.74 3.62
C GLY A 116 -11.15 -1.26 3.64
N ASP A 117 -11.55 -2.09 2.66
CA ASP A 117 -12.90 -2.68 2.58
C ASP A 117 -13.19 -3.60 3.76
N ILE A 118 -12.20 -4.40 4.17
CA ILE A 118 -12.31 -5.25 5.36
C ILE A 118 -12.55 -4.40 6.60
N ALA A 119 -11.70 -3.41 6.84
CA ALA A 119 -11.78 -2.58 8.03
C ALA A 119 -13.10 -1.79 8.12
N LYS A 120 -13.57 -1.24 6.99
CA LYS A 120 -14.87 -0.56 6.94
C LYS A 120 -16.05 -1.45 7.27
N LYS A 121 -16.01 -2.72 6.84
CA LYS A 121 -17.08 -3.67 7.10
C LYS A 121 -17.05 -4.24 8.49
N PHE A 122 -15.87 -4.45 9.04
CA PHE A 122 -15.69 -5.00 10.38
C PHE A 122 -16.10 -3.97 11.44
N GLY A 123 -15.61 -2.73 11.30
CA GLY A 123 -15.90 -1.66 12.24
C GLY A 123 -15.01 -1.70 13.49
N PRO A 124 -15.47 -1.10 14.60
CA PRO A 124 -14.72 -0.99 15.84
C PRO A 124 -14.31 -2.35 16.43
N GLY A 125 -13.11 -2.39 17.03
CA GLY A 125 -12.55 -3.60 17.63
C GLY A 125 -11.74 -4.48 16.67
N LEU A 126 -11.52 -4.02 15.44
CA LEU A 126 -10.69 -4.72 14.46
C LEU A 126 -9.26 -4.97 15.00
N ILE A 127 -8.77 -6.19 14.84
CA ILE A 127 -7.38 -6.56 15.04
C ILE A 127 -6.79 -7.13 13.74
N ALA A 128 -5.46 -7.27 13.68
CA ALA A 128 -4.77 -7.69 12.46
C ALA A 128 -5.22 -9.07 11.97
N GLU A 129 -5.48 -10.01 12.88
CA GLU A 129 -5.96 -11.37 12.58
C GLU A 129 -7.34 -11.35 11.91
N ASP A 130 -8.19 -10.40 12.26
CA ASP A 130 -9.52 -10.28 11.65
C ASP A 130 -9.41 -9.82 10.20
N ILE A 131 -8.42 -8.98 9.89
CA ILE A 131 -8.15 -8.59 8.49
C ILE A 131 -7.83 -9.85 7.68
N VAL A 132 -6.91 -10.69 8.17
CA VAL A 132 -6.52 -11.94 7.49
C VAL A 132 -7.71 -12.87 7.29
N LYS A 133 -8.52 -13.10 8.32
CA LYS A 133 -9.72 -13.97 8.28
C LYS A 133 -10.77 -13.50 7.26
N ASN A 134 -10.87 -12.18 7.02
CA ASN A 134 -11.87 -11.60 6.14
C ASN A 134 -11.44 -11.45 4.67
N ILE A 135 -10.15 -11.65 4.33
CA ILE A 135 -9.64 -11.62 2.94
C ILE A 135 -10.48 -12.53 2.01
N PRO A 136 -10.75 -13.82 2.33
CA PRO A 136 -11.51 -14.70 1.45
C PRO A 136 -12.93 -14.18 1.15
N SER A 137 -13.58 -13.56 2.11
CA SER A 137 -14.93 -12.99 1.96
C SER A 137 -14.95 -11.86 0.93
N VAL A 138 -13.98 -10.92 1.02
CA VAL A 138 -13.87 -9.81 0.07
C VAL A 138 -13.56 -10.31 -1.34
N LEU A 139 -12.63 -11.26 -1.47
CA LEU A 139 -12.28 -11.83 -2.77
C LEU A 139 -13.46 -12.55 -3.43
N LYS A 140 -14.26 -13.31 -2.65
CA LYS A 140 -15.49 -13.95 -3.16
C LYS A 140 -16.49 -12.92 -3.67
N LYS A 141 -16.67 -11.81 -2.96
CA LYS A 141 -17.57 -10.71 -3.37
C LYS A 141 -17.11 -10.07 -4.67
N LEU A 142 -15.80 -9.75 -4.79
CA LEU A 142 -15.23 -9.18 -6.00
C LEU A 142 -15.41 -10.10 -7.20
N LYS A 143 -15.18 -11.41 -7.03
CA LYS A 143 -15.39 -12.42 -8.09
C LYS A 143 -16.84 -12.46 -8.56
N LYS A 144 -17.82 -12.45 -7.62
CA LYS A 144 -19.25 -12.44 -7.98
C LYS A 144 -19.62 -11.19 -8.78
N LYS A 145 -19.17 -10.01 -8.33
CA LYS A 145 -19.42 -8.74 -9.05
C LYS A 145 -18.85 -8.79 -10.47
N PHE A 146 -17.62 -9.23 -10.62
CA PHE A 146 -16.97 -9.33 -11.93
C PHE A 146 -17.69 -10.28 -12.90
N ILE A 147 -18.29 -11.38 -12.40
CA ILE A 147 -19.05 -12.32 -13.22
C ILE A 147 -20.41 -11.72 -13.62
N SER A 148 -21.08 -10.96 -12.72
CA SER A 148 -22.35 -10.30 -13.05
C SER A 148 -22.15 -9.21 -14.11
N ASP A 149 -21.09 -8.41 -13.99
CA ASP A 149 -20.80 -7.31 -14.94
C ASP A 149 -20.43 -7.80 -16.34
N LYS A 150 -19.99 -9.07 -16.49
CA LYS A 150 -19.70 -9.70 -17.79
C LYS A 150 -20.91 -10.32 -18.50
N ARG A 151 -22.09 -10.34 -17.88
CA ARG A 151 -23.30 -10.91 -18.45
C ARG A 151 -24.24 -9.87 -19.07
N ILE A 152 -23.75 -8.64 -19.22
CA ILE A 152 -24.35 -7.55 -20.00
C ILE A 152 -23.54 -7.41 -21.29
#